data_e6f8db860203d6103be923e8609898df
#
_entry.id   e6f8db860203d6103be923e8609898df
#
_cell.length_a   1.000
_cell.length_b   1.000
_cell.length_c   1.000
_cell.angle_alpha   90.00
_cell.angle_beta   90.00
_cell.angle_gamma   90.00
#
_symmetry.space_group_name_H-M   'P 1'
#
loop_
_entity.id
_entity.type
_entity.pdbx_description
1 polymer ?
#
loop_
_entity_poly.entity_id
_entity_poly.type
_entity_poly.pdbx_seq_one_letter_code
_entity_poly.pdbx_strand_id
1 'polypeptide(L)'
;LVLNEAAKESQTKIKSINLNIPAVDSLSVFSKSEIQVAGEMITDLHLKKAINNSDFFESLTDYEVMQKFIINYNVDDKIYYTNPSNNFGNILNLNFYKFAVKKNYVNTLIKLFNDININIEELIPTPLSSALATLNSDDKNLGAICIDLGDSSSSIAMFENNQLIFLDAIKVGSKNITHDIARGIST
;
A
#
# COMPACT_ATOMS: atom_id res chain seq x y z
N LEU A 1 16.31 -10.93 -19.03
CA LEU A 1 16.61 -9.91 -20.03
C LEU A 1 16.67 -8.53 -19.37
N VAL A 2 15.56 -7.99 -18.84
CA VAL A 2 15.45 -6.64 -18.25
C VAL A 2 16.47 -6.38 -17.13
N LEU A 3 16.63 -7.32 -16.19
CA LEU A 3 17.60 -7.17 -15.09
C LEU A 3 19.04 -7.09 -15.58
N ASN A 4 19.38 -7.82 -16.66
CA ASN A 4 20.73 -7.76 -17.24
C ASN A 4 20.99 -6.43 -17.97
N GLU A 5 19.98 -5.85 -18.59
CA GLU A 5 20.06 -4.54 -19.22
C GLU A 5 20.21 -3.45 -18.16
N ALA A 6 19.36 -3.46 -17.13
CA ALA A 6 19.46 -2.54 -16.02
C ALA A 6 20.80 -2.62 -15.28
N ALA A 7 21.36 -3.83 -15.09
CA ALA A 7 22.67 -4.02 -14.49
C ALA A 7 23.81 -3.46 -15.37
N LYS A 8 23.67 -3.54 -16.70
CA LYS A 8 24.64 -2.95 -17.64
C LYS A 8 24.59 -1.43 -17.62
N GLU A 9 23.39 -0.86 -17.69
CA GLU A 9 23.21 0.60 -17.71
C GLU A 9 23.64 1.24 -16.38
N SER A 10 23.30 0.63 -15.25
CA SER A 10 23.69 1.11 -13.92
C SER A 10 25.12 0.79 -13.53
N GLN A 11 25.82 -0.06 -14.30
CA GLN A 11 27.15 -0.60 -13.98
C GLN A 11 27.22 -1.26 -12.60
N THR A 12 26.09 -1.77 -12.12
CA THR A 12 25.93 -2.33 -10.77
C THR A 12 25.30 -3.70 -10.83
N LYS A 13 25.77 -4.64 -9.98
CA LYS A 13 25.12 -5.94 -9.84
C LYS A 13 23.84 -5.79 -9.02
N ILE A 14 22.70 -6.01 -9.67
CA ILE A 14 21.39 -6.01 -9.00
C ILE A 14 21.27 -7.29 -8.17
N LYS A 15 21.03 -7.14 -6.87
CA LYS A 15 20.83 -8.26 -5.92
C LYS A 15 19.42 -8.27 -5.32
N SER A 16 18.79 -7.12 -5.34
CA SER A 16 17.45 -6.91 -4.76
C SER A 16 16.64 -5.94 -5.59
N ILE A 17 15.33 -6.02 -5.47
CA ILE A 17 14.36 -5.17 -6.17
C ILE A 17 13.17 -4.84 -5.26
N ASN A 18 12.56 -3.70 -5.51
CA ASN A 18 11.18 -3.43 -5.14
C ASN A 18 10.29 -3.85 -6.30
N LEU A 19 9.23 -4.61 -6.01
CA LEU A 19 8.36 -5.17 -7.02
C LEU A 19 6.95 -4.60 -6.91
N ASN A 20 6.46 -4.02 -8.01
CA ASN A 20 5.07 -3.60 -8.09
C ASN A 20 4.15 -4.82 -8.22
N ILE A 21 3.08 -4.82 -7.44
CA ILE A 21 2.03 -5.84 -7.52
C ILE A 21 0.68 -5.20 -7.86
N PRO A 22 -0.11 -5.84 -8.74
CA PRO A 22 -1.46 -5.38 -9.03
C PRO A 22 -2.33 -5.36 -7.77
N ALA A 23 -3.12 -4.32 -7.59
CA ALA A 23 -4.09 -4.27 -6.50
C ALA A 23 -5.36 -5.09 -6.77
N VAL A 24 -5.50 -5.63 -7.98
CA VAL A 24 -6.57 -6.56 -8.35
C VAL A 24 -6.42 -7.88 -7.58
N ASP A 25 -7.50 -8.36 -6.98
CA ASP A 25 -7.51 -9.54 -6.10
C ASP A 25 -6.72 -9.37 -4.78
N SER A 26 -6.35 -8.14 -4.44
CA SER A 26 -5.89 -7.79 -3.09
C SER A 26 -7.07 -7.49 -2.17
N LEU A 27 -6.78 -7.35 -0.90
CA LEU A 27 -7.74 -6.92 0.10
C LEU A 27 -7.22 -5.67 0.78
N SER A 28 -8.01 -4.63 0.72
CA SER A 28 -7.71 -3.35 1.35
C SER A 28 -8.71 -3.06 2.45
N VAL A 29 -8.23 -2.89 3.66
CA VAL A 29 -9.10 -2.78 4.84
C VAL A 29 -8.67 -1.63 5.73
N PHE A 30 -9.66 -0.82 6.08
CA PHE A 30 -9.52 0.17 7.13
C PHE A 30 -9.51 -0.51 8.50
N SER A 31 -8.56 -0.14 9.35
CA SER A 31 -8.38 -0.72 10.68
C SER A 31 -8.12 0.37 11.71
N LYS A 32 -8.52 0.08 12.93
CA LYS A 32 -8.23 0.91 14.10
C LYS A 32 -7.49 0.08 15.14
N SER A 33 -6.64 0.74 15.91
CA SER A 33 -6.11 0.18 17.14
C SER A 33 -6.19 1.21 18.24
N GLU A 34 -6.30 0.74 19.47
CA GLU A 34 -6.35 1.56 20.68
C GLU A 34 -5.37 1.00 21.70
N ILE A 35 -4.62 1.90 22.33
CA ILE A 35 -3.80 1.56 23.50
C ILE A 35 -3.97 2.60 24.59
N GLN A 36 -3.91 2.13 25.84
CA GLN A 36 -3.88 2.99 27.01
C GLN A 36 -2.46 3.50 27.25
N VAL A 37 -2.31 4.81 27.41
CA VAL A 37 -1.03 5.48 27.70
C VAL A 37 -1.04 6.03 29.13
N ALA A 38 -2.20 6.14 29.74
CA ALA A 38 -2.42 6.46 31.15
C ALA A 38 -1.79 7.79 31.63
N GLY A 39 -1.85 8.83 30.78
CA GLY A 39 -1.33 10.16 31.10
C GLY A 39 0.19 10.31 30.91
N GLU A 40 0.87 9.25 30.44
CA GLU A 40 2.29 9.32 30.14
C GLU A 40 2.58 10.01 28.81
N MET A 41 3.86 10.31 28.58
CA MET A 41 4.34 10.81 27.29
C MET A 41 4.31 9.70 26.25
N ILE A 42 3.73 9.98 25.08
CA ILE A 42 3.69 9.06 23.95
C ILE A 42 5.11 8.86 23.42
N THR A 43 5.52 7.61 23.33
CA THR A 43 6.81 7.17 22.85
C THR A 43 6.68 6.32 21.60
N ASP A 44 7.78 6.12 20.87
CA ASP A 44 7.82 5.19 19.73
C ASP A 44 7.43 3.75 20.12
N LEU A 45 7.64 3.37 21.38
CA LEU A 45 7.19 2.07 21.87
C LEU A 45 5.65 1.97 21.90
N HIS A 46 4.98 3.03 22.32
CA HIS A 46 3.51 3.11 22.29
C HIS A 46 2.99 3.02 20.85
N LEU A 47 3.62 3.74 19.91
CA LEU A 47 3.25 3.68 18.49
C LEU A 47 3.44 2.29 17.91
N LYS A 48 4.57 1.62 18.18
CA LYS A 48 4.83 0.24 17.74
C LYS A 48 3.80 -0.74 18.33
N LYS A 49 3.45 -0.61 19.60
CA LYS A 49 2.39 -1.44 20.22
C LYS A 49 1.06 -1.22 19.52
N ALA A 50 0.67 0.03 19.26
CA ALA A 50 -0.59 0.35 18.58
C ALA A 50 -0.64 -0.24 17.15
N ILE A 51 0.46 -0.13 16.38
CA ILE A 51 0.56 -0.71 15.03
C ILE A 51 0.44 -2.24 15.06
N ASN A 52 0.99 -2.89 16.08
CA ASN A 52 0.95 -4.36 16.21
C ASN A 52 -0.37 -4.87 16.79
N ASN A 53 -1.10 -4.05 17.54
CA ASN A 53 -2.34 -4.44 18.25
C ASN A 53 -3.60 -4.44 17.33
N SER A 54 -3.42 -4.56 16.02
CA SER A 54 -4.50 -4.42 15.05
C SER A 54 -4.98 -5.79 14.53
N ASP A 55 -5.92 -6.37 15.20
CA ASP A 55 -6.29 -7.79 15.13
C ASP A 55 -7.19 -8.25 13.96
N PHE A 56 -7.61 -7.37 13.05
CA PHE A 56 -8.62 -7.70 12.03
C PHE A 56 -8.20 -8.81 11.04
N PHE A 57 -6.89 -9.01 10.81
CA PHE A 57 -6.40 -10.00 9.82
C PHE A 57 -6.12 -11.40 10.39
N GLU A 58 -6.24 -11.62 11.70
CA GLU A 58 -6.06 -12.96 12.27
C GLU A 58 -7.10 -13.97 11.76
N SER A 59 -8.27 -13.49 11.34
CA SER A 59 -9.32 -14.33 10.75
C SER A 59 -9.14 -14.63 9.25
N LEU A 60 -8.24 -13.96 8.56
CA LEU A 60 -7.98 -14.12 7.12
C LEU A 60 -6.73 -14.95 6.87
N THR A 61 -6.83 -16.25 7.09
CA THR A 61 -5.71 -17.20 7.00
C THR A 61 -5.00 -17.21 5.64
N ASP A 62 -5.71 -16.87 4.56
CA ASP A 62 -5.20 -16.92 3.18
C ASP A 62 -4.51 -15.65 2.71
N TYR A 63 -4.59 -14.57 3.49
CA TYR A 63 -4.00 -13.28 3.15
C TYR A 63 -2.80 -12.95 4.04
N GLU A 64 -1.89 -12.17 3.50
CA GLU A 64 -0.74 -11.60 4.20
C GLU A 64 -0.75 -10.09 4.04
N VAL A 65 -0.61 -9.36 5.16
CA VAL A 65 -0.53 -7.90 5.15
C VAL A 65 0.85 -7.50 4.65
N MET A 66 0.87 -6.87 3.48
CA MET A 66 2.11 -6.39 2.86
C MET A 66 2.50 -5.02 3.38
N GLN A 67 1.51 -4.14 3.53
CA GLN A 67 1.76 -2.77 3.96
C GLN A 67 0.65 -2.25 4.89
N LYS A 68 1.05 -1.35 5.79
CA LYS A 68 0.15 -0.59 6.67
C LYS A 68 0.41 0.90 6.47
N PHE A 69 -0.61 1.63 6.07
CA PHE A 69 -0.55 3.07 5.85
C PHE A 69 -1.27 3.77 6.98
N ILE A 70 -0.55 4.53 7.78
CA ILE A 70 -1.16 5.29 8.88
C ILE A 70 -1.88 6.50 8.27
N ILE A 71 -3.16 6.62 8.55
CA ILE A 71 -4.01 7.74 8.10
C ILE A 71 -3.89 8.90 9.09
N ASN A 72 -4.11 8.62 10.37
CA ASN A 72 -3.93 9.57 11.44
C ASN A 72 -3.77 8.88 12.80
N TYR A 73 -3.36 9.66 13.76
CA TYR A 73 -3.32 9.33 15.17
C TYR A 73 -4.38 10.16 15.88
N ASN A 74 -5.00 9.60 16.90
CA ASN A 74 -5.89 10.34 17.79
C ASN A 74 -5.37 10.15 19.23
N VAL A 75 -5.00 11.24 19.86
CA VAL A 75 -4.57 11.27 21.28
C VAL A 75 -5.67 11.94 22.05
N ASP A 76 -6.35 11.18 22.89
CA ASP A 76 -7.60 11.54 23.51
C ASP A 76 -8.62 12.00 22.42
N ASP A 77 -9.01 13.25 22.35
CA ASP A 77 -9.93 13.75 21.31
C ASP A 77 -9.24 14.58 20.21
N LYS A 78 -7.89 14.62 20.19
CA LYS A 78 -7.13 15.42 19.24
C LYS A 78 -6.52 14.58 18.13
N ILE A 79 -6.80 14.97 16.88
CA ILE A 79 -6.29 14.30 15.68
C ILE A 79 -4.92 14.87 15.27
N TYR A 80 -3.98 13.98 14.93
CA TYR A 80 -2.65 14.29 14.41
C TYR A 80 -2.43 13.52 13.11
N TYR A 81 -1.94 14.18 12.08
CA TYR A 81 -1.53 13.58 10.81
C TYR A 81 -0.03 13.28 10.75
N THR A 82 0.71 13.72 11.74
CA THR A 82 2.12 13.43 11.94
C THR A 82 2.33 12.68 13.25
N ASN A 83 3.50 12.08 13.40
CA ASN A 83 3.86 11.34 14.61
C ASN A 83 3.63 12.17 15.89
N PRO A 84 2.74 11.75 16.80
CA PRO A 84 2.41 12.46 18.02
C PRO A 84 3.38 12.18 19.18
N SER A 85 4.56 11.61 18.96
CA SER A 85 5.56 11.42 20.01
C SER A 85 5.86 12.73 20.74
N ASN A 86 6.18 12.61 22.03
CA ASN A 86 6.40 13.72 22.96
C ASN A 86 5.13 14.52 23.36
N ASN A 87 3.94 14.12 22.94
CA ASN A 87 2.69 14.61 23.52
C ASN A 87 2.28 13.69 24.68
N PHE A 88 1.54 14.27 25.64
CA PHE A 88 0.94 13.51 26.74
C PHE A 88 -0.50 13.16 26.39
N GLY A 89 -0.96 11.99 26.83
CA GLY A 89 -2.33 11.56 26.62
C GLY A 89 -2.70 10.31 27.41
N ASN A 90 -3.98 10.03 27.51
CA ASN A 90 -4.50 8.84 28.20
C ASN A 90 -4.69 7.68 27.23
N ILE A 91 -5.23 7.98 26.05
CA ILE A 91 -5.58 7.00 25.03
C ILE A 91 -4.93 7.41 23.70
N LEU A 92 -4.23 6.48 23.08
CA LEU A 92 -3.73 6.63 21.72
C LEU A 92 -4.47 5.68 20.79
N ASN A 93 -5.21 6.26 19.85
CA ASN A 93 -5.83 5.54 18.75
C ASN A 93 -5.04 5.74 17.45
N LEU A 94 -4.87 4.68 16.67
CA LEU A 94 -4.36 4.75 15.31
C LEU A 94 -5.46 4.34 14.34
N ASN A 95 -5.65 5.16 13.32
CA ASN A 95 -6.41 4.80 12.14
C ASN A 95 -5.42 4.49 11.01
N PHE A 96 -5.56 3.33 10.38
CA PHE A 96 -4.67 2.93 9.31
C PHE A 96 -5.38 2.05 8.29
N TYR A 97 -4.80 2.06 7.11
CA TYR A 97 -5.24 1.28 5.97
C TYR A 97 -4.27 0.12 5.77
N LYS A 98 -4.77 -1.10 5.70
CA LYS A 98 -3.98 -2.31 5.46
C LYS A 98 -4.18 -2.77 4.03
N PHE A 99 -3.08 -3.04 3.36
CA PHE A 99 -3.07 -3.70 2.07
C PHE A 99 -2.56 -5.13 2.25
N ALA A 100 -3.39 -6.10 1.86
CA ALA A 100 -3.10 -7.52 1.99
C ALA A 100 -3.27 -8.26 0.67
N VAL A 101 -2.44 -9.27 0.46
CA VAL A 101 -2.39 -10.06 -0.77
C VAL A 101 -2.48 -11.55 -0.42
N LYS A 102 -3.00 -12.36 -1.32
CA LYS A 102 -3.06 -13.81 -1.12
C LYS A 102 -1.67 -14.39 -0.91
N LYS A 103 -1.46 -15.15 0.17
CA LYS A 103 -0.17 -15.78 0.54
C LYS A 103 0.42 -16.60 -0.61
N ASN A 104 -0.42 -17.38 -1.30
CA ASN A 104 0.07 -18.21 -2.41
C ASN A 104 0.65 -17.38 -3.56
N TYR A 105 0.10 -16.19 -3.83
CA TYR A 105 0.63 -15.29 -4.85
C TYR A 105 1.99 -14.73 -4.42
N VAL A 106 2.10 -14.26 -3.19
CA VAL A 106 3.37 -13.77 -2.61
C VAL A 106 4.44 -14.84 -2.63
N ASN A 107 4.13 -16.04 -2.16
CA ASN A 107 5.06 -17.17 -2.14
C ASN A 107 5.54 -17.55 -3.55
N THR A 108 4.65 -17.48 -4.55
CA THR A 108 5.02 -17.72 -5.96
C THR A 108 6.00 -16.68 -6.46
N LEU A 109 5.76 -15.39 -6.19
CA LEU A 109 6.68 -14.31 -6.56
C LEU A 109 8.04 -14.49 -5.90
N ILE A 110 8.07 -14.70 -4.58
CA ILE A 110 9.31 -14.90 -3.83
C ILE A 110 10.11 -16.07 -4.42
N LYS A 111 9.46 -17.20 -4.71
CA LYS A 111 10.12 -18.35 -5.31
C LYS A 111 10.71 -18.03 -6.68
N LEU A 112 9.93 -17.39 -7.56
CA LEU A 112 10.40 -17.03 -8.91
C LEU A 112 11.65 -16.15 -8.89
N PHE A 113 11.70 -15.17 -7.98
CA PHE A 113 12.86 -14.27 -7.89
C PHE A 113 14.05 -14.92 -7.18
N ASN A 114 13.80 -15.78 -6.18
CA ASN A 114 14.87 -16.56 -5.54
C ASN A 114 15.54 -17.53 -6.53
N ASP A 115 14.78 -18.14 -7.44
CA ASP A 115 15.32 -19.05 -8.48
C ASP A 115 16.33 -18.36 -9.41
N ILE A 116 16.26 -17.03 -9.51
CA ILE A 116 17.24 -16.21 -10.26
C ILE A 116 18.21 -15.43 -9.37
N ASN A 117 18.27 -15.76 -8.07
CA ASN A 117 19.11 -15.12 -7.06
C ASN A 117 18.87 -13.60 -6.90
N ILE A 118 17.64 -13.17 -6.97
CA ILE A 118 17.19 -11.79 -6.71
C ILE A 118 16.29 -11.79 -5.49
N ASN A 119 16.59 -10.94 -4.52
CA ASN A 119 15.73 -10.73 -3.36
C ASN A 119 14.65 -9.68 -3.67
N ILE A 120 13.42 -9.93 -3.24
CA ILE A 120 12.39 -8.90 -3.19
C ILE A 120 12.52 -8.20 -1.83
N GLU A 121 12.81 -6.89 -1.83
CA GLU A 121 12.87 -6.09 -0.60
C GLU A 121 11.48 -5.65 -0.18
N GLU A 122 10.68 -5.20 -1.12
CA GLU A 122 9.35 -4.70 -0.85
C GLU A 122 8.37 -5.03 -1.99
N LEU A 123 7.13 -5.36 -1.63
CA LEU A 123 6.01 -5.51 -2.56
C LEU A 123 5.15 -4.25 -2.46
N ILE A 124 5.09 -3.48 -3.55
CA ILE A 124 4.43 -2.17 -3.58
C ILE A 124 3.17 -2.25 -4.44
N PRO A 125 2.00 -1.83 -3.94
CA PRO A 125 0.80 -1.76 -4.77
C PRO A 125 0.98 -0.84 -5.97
N THR A 126 0.66 -1.31 -7.17
CA THR A 126 0.78 -0.52 -8.41
C THR A 126 0.10 0.86 -8.31
N PRO A 127 -1.14 1.01 -7.80
CA PRO A 127 -1.76 2.34 -7.69
C PRO A 127 -1.00 3.30 -6.76
N LEU A 128 -0.33 2.77 -5.73
CA LEU A 128 0.54 3.59 -4.89
C LEU A 128 1.76 4.08 -5.67
N SER A 129 2.42 3.19 -6.41
CA SER A 129 3.60 3.57 -7.22
C SER A 129 3.24 4.61 -8.27
N SER A 130 2.12 4.43 -8.98
CA SER A 130 1.62 5.39 -9.98
C SER A 130 1.35 6.76 -9.35
N ALA A 131 0.71 6.78 -8.18
CA ALA A 131 0.42 8.01 -7.47
C ALA A 131 1.68 8.72 -6.94
N LEU A 132 2.65 7.96 -6.41
CA LEU A 132 3.92 8.53 -5.93
C LEU A 132 4.77 9.10 -7.07
N ALA A 133 4.66 8.55 -8.29
CA ALA A 133 5.37 9.03 -9.46
C ALA A 133 4.74 10.30 -10.08
N THR A 134 3.44 10.53 -9.86
CA THR A 134 2.68 11.60 -10.54
C THR A 134 2.28 12.76 -9.63
N LEU A 135 2.01 12.50 -8.36
CA LEU A 135 1.54 13.50 -7.39
C LEU A 135 2.71 14.10 -6.60
N ASN A 136 2.75 15.41 -6.53
CA ASN A 136 3.68 16.12 -5.64
C ASN A 136 3.16 16.17 -4.18
N SER A 137 3.92 16.79 -3.29
CA SER A 137 3.55 16.90 -1.85
C SER A 137 2.33 17.78 -1.64
N ASP A 138 2.19 18.84 -2.43
CA ASP A 138 1.07 19.78 -2.29
C ASP A 138 -0.23 19.13 -2.72
N ASP A 139 -0.22 18.38 -3.84
CA ASP A 139 -1.36 17.60 -4.29
C ASP A 139 -1.83 16.62 -3.20
N LYS A 140 -0.91 15.86 -2.63
CA LYS A 140 -1.22 14.88 -1.57
C LYS A 140 -1.69 15.52 -0.28
N ASN A 141 -1.21 16.73 0.03
CA ASN A 141 -1.62 17.47 1.23
C ASN A 141 -3.03 18.04 1.08
N LEU A 142 -3.34 18.64 -0.07
CA LEU A 142 -4.65 19.24 -0.35
C LEU A 142 -5.75 18.20 -0.58
N GLY A 143 -5.37 16.99 -0.90
CA GLY A 143 -6.27 15.91 -1.30
C GLY A 143 -6.24 15.67 -2.79
N ALA A 144 -5.82 14.47 -3.20
CA ALA A 144 -5.71 14.08 -4.60
C ALA A 144 -6.15 12.65 -4.83
N ILE A 145 -6.68 12.41 -6.02
CA ILE A 145 -7.02 11.08 -6.51
C ILE A 145 -6.18 10.80 -7.74
N CYS A 146 -5.40 9.72 -7.70
CA CYS A 146 -4.70 9.17 -8.85
C CYS A 146 -5.48 7.96 -9.38
N ILE A 147 -5.84 7.99 -10.65
CA ILE A 147 -6.48 6.87 -11.36
C ILE A 147 -5.51 6.37 -12.41
N ASP A 148 -5.17 5.09 -12.34
CA ASP A 148 -4.32 4.40 -13.30
C ASP A 148 -5.23 3.51 -14.20
N LEU A 149 -5.31 3.85 -15.49
CA LEU A 149 -6.13 3.13 -16.46
C LEU A 149 -5.23 2.21 -17.29
N GLY A 150 -5.10 0.97 -16.83
CA GLY A 150 -4.33 -0.06 -17.51
C GLY A 150 -5.09 -0.79 -18.61
N ASP A 151 -4.44 -1.80 -19.21
CA ASP A 151 -5.05 -2.65 -20.25
C ASP A 151 -6.15 -3.56 -19.68
N SER A 152 -5.85 -4.27 -18.61
CA SER A 152 -6.72 -5.30 -18.04
C SER A 152 -7.39 -4.89 -16.73
N SER A 153 -6.93 -3.81 -16.11
CA SER A 153 -7.45 -3.31 -14.84
C SER A 153 -7.30 -1.80 -14.74
N SER A 154 -8.16 -1.21 -13.95
CA SER A 154 -8.05 0.20 -13.52
C SER A 154 -7.89 0.23 -12.02
N SER A 155 -7.04 1.12 -11.53
CA SER A 155 -6.75 1.25 -10.11
C SER A 155 -6.82 2.69 -9.64
N ILE A 156 -7.00 2.87 -8.34
CA ILE A 156 -7.17 4.17 -7.71
C ILE A 156 -6.33 4.24 -6.43
N ALA A 157 -5.70 5.38 -6.21
CA ALA A 157 -5.10 5.76 -4.94
C ALA A 157 -5.57 7.16 -4.54
N MET A 158 -6.00 7.33 -3.29
CA MET A 158 -6.48 8.60 -2.75
C MET A 158 -5.58 9.05 -1.61
N PHE A 159 -5.20 10.31 -1.64
CA PHE A 159 -4.40 10.96 -0.62
C PHE A 159 -5.14 12.15 -0.01
N GLU A 160 -4.93 12.37 1.27
CA GLU A 160 -5.35 13.54 2.02
C GLU A 160 -4.36 13.77 3.18
N ASN A 161 -4.01 15.03 3.44
CA ASN A 161 -3.02 15.40 4.48
C ASN A 161 -1.69 14.62 4.35
N ASN A 162 -1.22 14.39 3.12
CA ASN A 162 -0.06 13.57 2.77
C ASN A 162 -0.16 12.08 3.16
N GLN A 163 -1.31 11.60 3.56
CA GLN A 163 -1.55 10.20 3.92
C GLN A 163 -2.32 9.48 2.82
N LEU A 164 -1.96 8.23 2.54
CA LEU A 164 -2.76 7.35 1.71
C LEU A 164 -4.00 6.91 2.51
N ILE A 165 -5.19 7.33 2.07
CA ILE A 165 -6.45 7.06 2.75
C ILE A 165 -7.28 5.95 2.09
N PHE A 166 -7.02 5.67 0.80
CA PHE A 166 -7.72 4.63 0.06
C PHE A 166 -6.89 4.11 -1.11
N LEU A 167 -7.03 2.83 -1.40
CA LEU A 167 -6.38 2.16 -2.52
C LEU A 167 -7.23 0.96 -2.93
N ASP A 168 -7.55 0.85 -4.23
CA ASP A 168 -8.33 -0.27 -4.76
C ASP A 168 -8.10 -0.45 -6.26
N ALA A 169 -8.61 -1.56 -6.84
CA ALA A 169 -8.56 -1.82 -8.27
C ALA A 169 -9.72 -2.69 -8.73
N ILE A 170 -10.12 -2.50 -9.98
CA ILE A 170 -11.16 -3.28 -10.65
C ILE A 170 -10.60 -3.97 -11.91
N LYS A 171 -11.17 -5.12 -12.26
CA LYS A 171 -10.82 -5.88 -13.48
C LYS A 171 -11.49 -5.32 -14.72
N VAL A 172 -11.36 -4.01 -14.94
CA VAL A 172 -11.84 -3.30 -16.13
C VAL A 172 -10.73 -2.39 -16.60
N GLY A 173 -10.34 -2.49 -17.86
CA GLY A 173 -9.28 -1.69 -18.47
C GLY A 173 -9.57 -1.40 -19.93
N SER A 174 -8.61 -0.81 -20.63
CA SER A 174 -8.75 -0.38 -22.04
C SER A 174 -9.07 -1.54 -22.99
N LYS A 175 -8.63 -2.76 -22.64
CA LYS A 175 -8.96 -3.96 -23.39
C LYS A 175 -10.48 -4.24 -23.48
N ASN A 176 -11.24 -3.90 -22.45
CA ASN A 176 -12.69 -4.01 -22.45
C ASN A 176 -13.31 -3.10 -23.53
N ILE A 177 -12.82 -1.84 -23.62
CA ILE A 177 -13.25 -0.87 -24.63
C ILE A 177 -12.94 -1.38 -26.04
N THR A 178 -11.71 -1.89 -26.25
CA THR A 178 -11.29 -2.49 -27.54
C THR A 178 -12.19 -3.65 -27.94
N HIS A 179 -12.51 -4.54 -27.00
CA HIS A 179 -13.42 -5.66 -27.26
C HIS A 179 -14.84 -5.21 -27.60
N ASP A 180 -15.35 -4.19 -26.91
CA ASP A 180 -16.70 -3.68 -27.18
C ASP A 180 -16.78 -3.01 -28.56
N ILE A 181 -15.73 -2.27 -28.95
CA ILE A 181 -15.62 -1.71 -30.30
C ILE A 181 -15.57 -2.85 -31.33
N ALA A 182 -14.71 -3.85 -31.15
CA ALA A 182 -14.59 -4.98 -32.08
C ALA A 182 -15.92 -5.72 -32.25
N ARG A 183 -16.66 -5.95 -31.17
CA ARG A 183 -18.01 -6.53 -31.22
C ARG A 183 -18.98 -5.64 -31.98
N GLY A 184 -18.93 -4.32 -31.77
CA GLY A 184 -19.82 -3.36 -32.44
C GLY A 184 -19.62 -3.29 -33.96
N ILE A 185 -18.38 -3.51 -34.41
CA ILE A 185 -18.04 -3.53 -35.86
C ILE A 185 -17.91 -4.94 -36.45
N SER A 186 -18.24 -5.97 -35.66
CA SER A 186 -18.26 -7.40 -36.09
C SER A 186 -16.91 -7.90 -36.60
N THR A 187 -15.80 -7.53 -35.93
CA THR A 187 -14.44 -8.04 -36.23
C THR A 187 -13.89 -8.87 -35.09
#